data_3a19ca7b777a36fdc0b5be1befafc720
#
_entry.id   3a19ca7b777a36fdc0b5be1befafc720
#
_cell.length_a   1.000
_cell.length_b   1.000
_cell.length_c   1.000
_cell.angle_alpha   90.00
_cell.angle_beta   90.00
_cell.angle_gamma   90.00
#
_symmetry.space_group_name_H-M   'P 1'
#
loop_
_entity.id
_entity.type
_entity.pdbx_description
1 polymer ?
#
loop_
_entity_poly.entity_id
_entity_poly.type
_entity_poly.pdbx_seq_one_letter_code
_entity_poly.pdbx_strand_id
1 'polypeptide(L)'
;MLSQDGILACINSTFGDGDYHQPAMRAIVLLAHSGHLDQTGTVHALGLGWTTSPTPTAQHVLIVFVEVEWSELGASFPIRAELVDSDGVRVAHTEENTIKARRHPVHPEGTPVTIPFIATIPPLQLTVGERYQWRVSIADEMHEDWLAGFTVTDAAG
;
A
#
# COMPACT_ATOMS: atom_id res chain seq x y z
N MET A 1 -25.53 -13.88 -5.00
CA MET A 1 -25.11 -13.69 -4.44
C MET A 1 -24.51 -13.66 -4.43
N LEU A 2 -24.25 -13.69 -4.60
CA LEU A 2 -23.55 -13.47 -4.09
C LEU A 2 -23.14 -13.36 -4.08
N SER A 3 -23.09 -13.44 -4.23
CA SER A 3 -22.61 -13.34 -3.61
C SER A 3 -22.46 -13.36 -3.38
N GLN A 4 -22.50 -13.60 -3.50
CA GLN A 4 -22.29 -13.60 -2.69
C GLN A 4 -21.85 -13.88 -2.38
N ASP A 5 -21.97 -14.15 -2.68
CA ASP A 5 -21.51 -14.39 -1.87
C ASP A 5 -20.97 -14.16 -1.71
N GLY A 6 -20.84 -13.94 -1.86
CA GLY A 6 -20.05 -13.66 -1.11
C GLY A 6 -20.10 -13.19 -0.83
N ILE A 7 -20.25 -12.88 -0.95
CA ILE A 7 -20.16 -12.52 0.02
C ILE A 7 -20.51 -12.92 0.70
N LEU A 8 -20.75 -13.17 0.61
CA LEU A 8 -20.90 -13.56 1.70
C LEU A 8 -20.58 -13.87 2.20
N ALA A 9 -20.55 -14.03 2.31
CA ALA A 9 -20.21 -14.31 3.31
C ALA A 9 -20.02 -14.18 3.67
N CYS A 10 -20.10 -13.96 3.83
CA CYS A 10 -19.91 -13.82 4.77
C CYS A 10 -20.25 -13.78 5.29
N ILE A 11 -20.54 -13.81 5.13
CA ILE A 11 -20.75 -13.89 6.09
C ILE A 11 -21.02 -14.40 6.76
N ASN A 12 -21.15 -14.75 6.90
CA ASN A 12 -21.21 -15.30 7.96
C ASN A 12 -21.25 -15.61 8.69
N SER A 13 -21.26 -15.64 8.87
CA SER A 13 -21.11 -15.97 9.87
C SER A 13 -21.33 -16.39 10.59
N THR A 14 -21.56 -16.56 10.74
CA THR A 14 -21.65 -16.89 11.57
C THR A 14 -21.44 -17.26 12.19
N PHE A 15 -21.10 -17.25 12.18
CA PHE A 15 -20.61 -17.58 12.84
C PHE A 15 -20.27 -17.58 13.56
N GLY A 16 -20.23 -17.31 13.49
CA GLY A 16 -19.82 -17.26 14.07
C GLY A 16 -18.81 -17.04 14.89
N ASP A 17 -18.52 -17.15 15.50
CA ASP A 17 -17.66 -17.02 16.24
C ASP A 17 -16.56 -17.17 15.98
N GLY A 18 -16.50 -17.01 15.35
CA GLY A 18 -15.53 -17.30 14.82
C GLY A 18 -14.36 -16.69 14.96
N ASP A 19 -13.66 -17.19 15.13
CA ASP A 19 -12.47 -16.84 15.15
C ASP A 19 -11.95 -16.37 13.94
N TYR A 20 -12.61 -15.60 13.24
CA TYR A 20 -12.18 -15.01 12.12
C TYR A 20 -11.22 -14.02 12.50
N HIS A 21 -10.02 -14.39 12.67
CA HIS A 21 -8.99 -13.48 12.97
C HIS A 21 -8.56 -12.88 11.68
N GLN A 22 -9.16 -11.82 11.34
CA GLN A 22 -8.66 -10.98 10.28
C GLN A 22 -7.47 -10.23 10.83
N PRO A 23 -6.30 -10.35 10.23
CA PRO A 23 -5.16 -9.57 10.70
C PRO A 23 -5.54 -8.11 10.65
N ALA A 24 -5.45 -7.46 11.80
CA ALA A 24 -5.79 -6.05 11.87
C ALA A 24 -4.60 -5.24 11.38
N MET A 25 -4.29 -5.36 10.10
CA MET A 25 -3.26 -4.56 9.49
C MET A 25 -3.81 -3.22 9.11
N ARG A 26 -3.01 -2.22 9.33
CA ARG A 26 -3.28 -0.89 8.83
C ARG A 26 -2.14 -0.50 7.93
N ALA A 27 -2.42 0.31 6.95
CA ALA A 27 -1.38 0.80 6.07
C ALA A 27 -1.66 2.25 5.69
N ILE A 28 -0.58 3.02 5.56
CA ILE A 28 -0.63 4.38 5.05
C ILE A 28 0.19 4.38 3.78
N VAL A 29 -0.38 4.88 2.70
CA VAL A 29 0.25 4.89 1.38
C VAL A 29 0.50 6.33 0.97
N LEU A 30 1.75 6.65 0.67
CA LEU A 30 2.16 8.01 0.34
C LEU A 30 3.01 8.02 -0.91
N LEU A 31 2.94 9.11 -1.64
CA LEU A 31 3.82 9.37 -2.78
C LEU A 31 4.80 10.45 -2.40
N ALA A 32 6.05 10.30 -2.81
CA ALA A 32 7.10 11.29 -2.60
C ALA A 32 7.98 11.38 -3.84
N HIS A 33 8.69 12.50 -3.99
CA HIS A 33 9.61 12.64 -5.12
C HIS A 33 10.84 11.77 -4.92
N SER A 34 11.31 11.62 -3.70
CA SER A 34 12.39 10.69 -3.38
C SER A 34 12.27 10.21 -1.95
N GLY A 35 12.90 9.11 -1.64
CA GLY A 35 12.90 8.57 -0.29
C GLY A 35 13.83 7.38 -0.16
N HIS A 36 14.28 7.13 1.06
CA HIS A 36 15.12 5.99 1.36
C HIS A 36 14.98 5.60 2.83
N LEU A 37 15.38 4.37 3.11
CA LEU A 37 15.49 3.89 4.49
C LEU A 37 16.93 4.05 4.95
N ASP A 38 17.12 4.56 6.15
CA ASP A 38 18.47 4.60 6.73
C ASP A 38 18.77 3.28 7.46
N GLN A 39 19.93 3.21 8.09
CA GLN A 39 20.36 1.99 8.76
C GLN A 39 19.48 1.63 9.96
N THR A 40 18.75 2.58 10.51
CA THR A 40 17.86 2.32 11.65
C THR A 40 16.45 1.96 11.23
N GLY A 41 16.18 1.95 9.92
CA GLY A 41 14.82 1.67 9.42
C GLY A 41 13.92 2.87 9.39
N THR A 42 14.49 4.08 9.52
CA THR A 42 13.70 5.32 9.46
C THR A 42 13.64 5.79 8.01
N VAL A 43 12.46 6.24 7.60
CA VAL A 43 12.23 6.74 6.25
C VAL A 43 12.58 8.22 6.19
N HIS A 44 13.40 8.57 5.19
CA HIS A 44 13.67 9.96 4.86
C HIS A 44 13.07 10.21 3.48
N ALA A 45 12.22 11.20 3.37
CA ALA A 45 11.52 11.47 2.12
C ALA A 45 11.45 12.97 1.83
N LEU A 46 11.47 13.29 0.53
CA LEU A 46 11.33 14.66 0.06
C LEU A 46 10.16 14.73 -0.90
N GLY A 47 9.40 15.82 -0.85
CA GLY A 47 8.29 16.04 -1.76
C GLY A 47 7.11 15.14 -1.51
N LEU A 48 6.73 14.97 -0.25
CA LEU A 48 5.57 14.16 0.10
C LEU A 48 4.27 14.89 -0.24
N GLY A 49 3.28 14.10 -0.57
CA GLY A 49 1.92 14.62 -0.65
C GLY A 49 1.55 15.32 -1.95
N TRP A 50 2.32 15.14 -3.00
CA TRP A 50 1.93 15.71 -4.29
C TRP A 50 0.69 14.98 -4.84
N THR A 51 -0.17 15.73 -5.51
CA THR A 51 -1.43 15.20 -6.03
C THR A 51 -1.58 15.43 -7.53
N THR A 52 -0.61 16.07 -8.15
CA THR A 52 -0.60 16.29 -9.60
C THR A 52 0.78 15.96 -10.15
N SER A 53 0.82 15.49 -11.37
CA SER A 53 2.06 15.14 -12.05
C SER A 53 1.94 15.41 -13.53
N PRO A 54 3.01 15.90 -14.19
CA PRO A 54 3.01 15.94 -15.64
C PRO A 54 3.20 14.54 -16.21
N THR A 55 3.11 14.41 -17.53
CA THR A 55 3.43 13.16 -18.21
C THR A 55 4.53 13.40 -19.23
N PRO A 56 5.58 12.57 -19.28
CA PRO A 56 5.78 11.42 -18.40
C PRO A 56 6.00 11.86 -16.95
N THR A 57 5.63 11.01 -16.00
CA THR A 57 5.90 11.34 -14.61
C THR A 57 7.40 11.33 -14.37
N ALA A 58 7.86 12.11 -13.42
CA ALA A 58 9.24 11.97 -12.97
C ALA A 58 9.37 10.66 -12.19
N GLN A 59 10.59 10.15 -12.07
CA GLN A 59 10.83 9.03 -11.17
C GLN A 59 10.40 9.46 -9.77
N HIS A 60 9.70 8.60 -9.07
CA HIS A 60 9.20 8.91 -7.73
C HIS A 60 9.18 7.64 -6.89
N VAL A 61 8.75 7.76 -5.65
CA VAL A 61 8.68 6.61 -4.75
C VAL A 61 7.28 6.46 -4.17
N LEU A 62 6.90 5.21 -3.98
CA LEU A 62 5.69 4.85 -3.26
C LEU A 62 6.14 4.37 -1.89
N ILE A 63 5.66 5.02 -0.85
CA ILE A 63 6.01 4.70 0.52
C ILE A 63 4.78 4.10 1.20
N VAL A 64 4.96 2.95 1.82
CA VAL A 64 3.88 2.29 2.55
C VAL A 64 4.36 2.02 3.96
N PHE A 65 3.62 2.52 4.94
CA PHE A 65 3.86 2.18 6.33
C PHE A 65 2.82 1.14 6.72
N VAL A 66 3.30 -0.04 7.07
CA VAL A 66 2.41 -1.15 7.44
C VAL A 66 2.50 -1.36 8.94
N GLU A 67 1.37 -1.21 9.63
CA GLU A 67 1.30 -1.48 11.05
C GLU A 67 0.89 -2.93 11.24
N VAL A 68 1.71 -3.68 11.95
CA VAL A 68 1.51 -5.11 12.18
C VAL A 68 1.31 -5.33 13.66
N GLU A 69 0.26 -6.04 14.03
CA GLU A 69 -0.04 -6.32 15.43
C GLU A 69 1.01 -7.25 16.04
N TRP A 70 1.17 -7.14 17.35
CA TRP A 70 2.14 -7.95 18.08
C TRP A 70 1.97 -9.45 17.81
N SER A 71 0.73 -9.91 17.72
CA SER A 71 0.43 -11.32 17.49
C SER A 71 0.86 -11.81 16.11
N GLU A 72 1.06 -10.89 15.17
CA GLU A 72 1.46 -11.24 13.80
C GLU A 72 2.96 -11.11 13.57
N LEU A 73 3.71 -10.70 14.57
CA LEU A 73 5.15 -10.57 14.43
C LEU A 73 5.80 -11.93 14.25
N GLY A 74 6.82 -11.97 13.41
CA GLY A 74 7.47 -13.22 13.04
C GLY A 74 6.99 -13.78 11.70
N ALA A 75 5.89 -13.27 11.18
CA ALA A 75 5.36 -13.69 9.89
C ALA A 75 5.95 -12.85 8.75
N SER A 76 5.77 -13.34 7.54
CA SER A 76 6.14 -12.62 6.33
C SER A 76 4.89 -12.41 5.49
N PHE A 77 4.79 -11.25 4.86
CA PHE A 77 3.61 -10.89 4.08
C PHE A 77 4.01 -10.42 2.69
N PRO A 78 3.36 -10.91 1.63
CA PRO A 78 3.61 -10.35 0.30
C PRO A 78 2.98 -8.97 0.20
N ILE A 79 3.68 -8.05 -0.48
CA ILE A 79 3.17 -6.71 -0.76
C ILE A 79 3.40 -6.40 -2.23
N ARG A 80 2.41 -5.82 -2.86
CA ARG A 80 2.51 -5.34 -4.23
C ARG A 80 1.59 -4.15 -4.41
N ALA A 81 1.82 -3.38 -5.44
CA ALA A 81 1.00 -2.22 -5.75
C ALA A 81 0.66 -2.20 -7.23
N GLU A 82 -0.51 -1.69 -7.55
CA GLU A 82 -0.98 -1.53 -8.92
C GLU A 82 -1.43 -0.10 -9.11
N LEU A 83 -1.08 0.46 -10.26
CA LEU A 83 -1.59 1.76 -10.67
C LEU A 83 -2.79 1.53 -11.57
N VAL A 84 -3.92 2.07 -11.18
CA VAL A 84 -5.17 1.93 -11.95
C VAL A 84 -5.67 3.31 -12.39
N ASP A 85 -6.35 3.33 -13.51
CA ASP A 85 -6.99 4.56 -14.01
C ASP A 85 -8.39 4.73 -13.39
N SER A 86 -9.12 5.73 -13.83
CA SER A 86 -10.45 6.02 -13.27
C SER A 86 -11.46 4.93 -13.56
N ASP A 87 -11.21 4.06 -14.53
CA ASP A 87 -12.09 2.93 -14.82
C ASP A 87 -11.65 1.67 -14.09
N GLY A 88 -10.62 1.76 -13.27
CA GLY A 88 -10.10 0.61 -12.53
C GLY A 88 -9.20 -0.31 -13.34
N VAL A 89 -8.78 0.13 -14.53
CA VAL A 89 -7.90 -0.68 -15.37
C VAL A 89 -6.45 -0.48 -14.93
N ARG A 90 -5.76 -1.58 -14.74
CA ARG A 90 -4.36 -1.54 -14.32
C ARG A 90 -3.47 -1.07 -15.49
N VAL A 91 -2.69 -0.04 -15.24
CA VAL A 91 -1.78 0.52 -16.24
C VAL A 91 -0.31 0.29 -15.87
N ALA A 92 -0.02 0.01 -14.61
CA ALA A 92 1.33 -0.30 -14.16
C ALA A 92 1.25 -1.10 -12.87
N HIS A 93 2.35 -1.72 -12.47
CA HIS A 93 2.39 -2.44 -11.20
C HIS A 93 3.84 -2.55 -10.73
N THR A 94 4.00 -2.78 -9.43
CA THR A 94 5.30 -3.11 -8.85
C THR A 94 5.44 -4.63 -8.82
N GLU A 95 6.67 -5.09 -8.73
CA GLU A 95 6.88 -6.52 -8.50
C GLU A 95 6.50 -6.84 -7.07
N GLU A 96 6.13 -8.08 -6.85
CA GLU A 96 5.80 -8.52 -5.51
C GLU A 96 7.05 -8.57 -4.65
N ASN A 97 6.94 -8.03 -3.46
CA ASN A 97 8.00 -8.07 -2.46
C ASN A 97 7.47 -8.70 -1.19
N THR A 98 8.33 -8.96 -0.24
CA THR A 98 7.95 -9.56 1.03
C THR A 98 8.33 -8.63 2.17
N ILE A 99 7.36 -8.34 3.02
CA ILE A 99 7.59 -7.62 4.27
C ILE A 99 7.81 -8.66 5.35
N LYS A 100 8.88 -8.50 6.10
CA LYS A 100 9.17 -9.39 7.23
C LYS A 100 8.97 -8.63 8.53
N ALA A 101 7.99 -9.05 9.29
CA ALA A 101 7.67 -8.44 10.57
C ALA A 101 8.46 -9.13 11.68
N ARG A 102 9.57 -8.53 12.09
CA ARG A 102 10.46 -9.15 13.07
C ARG A 102 10.20 -8.59 14.46
N ARG A 103 10.26 -9.47 15.45
CA ARG A 103 10.27 -9.04 16.83
C ARG A 103 11.64 -8.52 17.17
N HIS A 104 11.67 -7.41 17.85
CA HIS A 104 12.90 -6.86 18.37
C HIS A 104 12.90 -7.01 19.88
N PRO A 105 14.02 -7.44 20.51
CA PRO A 105 14.05 -7.70 21.95
C PRO A 105 13.62 -6.54 22.83
N VAL A 106 13.85 -5.30 22.37
CA VAL A 106 13.48 -4.14 23.15
C VAL A 106 12.07 -3.63 22.84
N HIS A 107 11.36 -4.28 21.92
CA HIS A 107 10.02 -3.84 21.57
C HIS A 107 9.04 -4.30 22.63
N PRO A 108 8.26 -3.38 23.21
CA PRO A 108 7.33 -3.75 24.28
C PRO A 108 6.31 -4.77 23.82
N GLU A 109 6.11 -5.80 24.62
CA GLU A 109 5.14 -6.83 24.31
C GLU A 109 3.74 -6.24 24.18
N GLY A 110 3.00 -6.70 23.22
CA GLY A 110 1.63 -6.27 23.00
C GLY A 110 1.47 -5.00 22.19
N THR A 111 2.56 -4.34 21.80
CA THR A 111 2.45 -3.13 21.00
C THR A 111 2.66 -3.44 19.52
N PRO A 112 1.95 -2.75 18.62
CA PRO A 112 2.14 -2.98 17.19
C PRO A 112 3.46 -2.40 16.70
N VAL A 113 3.93 -2.91 15.58
CA VAL A 113 5.17 -2.46 14.93
C VAL A 113 4.82 -1.88 13.57
N THR A 114 5.40 -0.73 13.24
CA THR A 114 5.24 -0.13 11.93
C THR A 114 6.45 -0.46 11.07
N ILE A 115 6.19 -1.05 9.91
CA ILE A 115 7.22 -1.46 8.96
C ILE A 115 7.11 -0.62 7.72
N PRO A 116 8.16 0.12 7.34
CA PRO A 116 8.13 0.89 6.11
C PRO A 116 8.51 0.03 4.91
N PHE A 117 7.90 0.32 3.78
CA PHE A 117 8.24 -0.27 2.50
C PHE A 117 8.33 0.85 1.48
N ILE A 118 9.39 0.87 0.67
CA ILE A 118 9.58 1.88 -0.35
C ILE A 118 9.79 1.20 -1.69
N ALA A 119 9.01 1.61 -2.68
CA ALA A 119 9.17 1.14 -4.05
C ALA A 119 9.52 2.32 -4.94
N THR A 120 10.57 2.18 -5.73
CA THR A 120 10.95 3.20 -6.70
C THR A 120 10.17 2.97 -7.99
N ILE A 121 9.51 4.02 -8.45
CA ILE A 121 8.66 3.97 -9.63
C ILE A 121 9.38 4.71 -10.77
N PRO A 122 9.65 4.06 -11.89
CA PRO A 122 10.26 4.75 -13.03
C PRO A 122 9.28 5.72 -13.67
N PRO A 123 9.74 6.63 -14.55
CA PRO A 123 8.83 7.50 -15.27
C PRO A 123 7.77 6.71 -16.02
N LEU A 124 6.55 7.19 -16.00
CA LEU A 124 5.41 6.53 -16.62
C LEU A 124 4.75 7.47 -17.63
N GLN A 125 4.39 6.92 -18.79
CA GLN A 125 3.61 7.64 -19.79
C GLN A 125 2.14 7.46 -19.46
N LEU A 126 1.50 8.53 -19.07
CA LEU A 126 0.10 8.52 -18.66
C LEU A 126 -0.68 9.55 -19.46
N THR A 127 -1.99 9.52 -19.36
CA THR A 127 -2.87 10.39 -20.15
C THR A 127 -3.19 11.68 -19.37
N VAL A 128 -2.97 12.81 -20.02
CA VAL A 128 -3.30 14.13 -19.42
C VAL A 128 -4.79 14.21 -19.14
N GLY A 129 -5.12 14.71 -17.97
CA GLY A 129 -6.50 14.87 -17.53
C GLY A 129 -7.05 13.67 -16.78
N GLU A 130 -6.37 12.55 -16.81
CA GLU A 130 -6.82 11.35 -16.13
C GLU A 130 -6.36 11.34 -14.68
N ARG A 131 -7.14 10.66 -13.84
CA ARG A 131 -6.79 10.43 -12.45
C ARG A 131 -6.36 8.98 -12.28
N TYR A 132 -5.28 8.80 -11.56
CA TYR A 132 -4.70 7.47 -11.29
C TYR A 132 -4.57 7.24 -9.80
N GLN A 133 -4.59 5.97 -9.40
CA GLN A 133 -4.44 5.60 -8.00
C GLN A 133 -3.50 4.42 -7.89
N TRP A 134 -2.52 4.53 -7.00
CA TRP A 134 -1.75 3.38 -6.57
C TRP A 134 -2.56 2.66 -5.50
N ARG A 135 -2.87 1.42 -5.74
CA ARG A 135 -3.58 0.56 -4.79
C ARG A 135 -2.62 -0.51 -4.29
N VAL A 136 -2.55 -0.65 -2.98
CA VAL A 136 -1.60 -1.57 -2.35
C VAL A 136 -2.35 -2.82 -1.87
N SER A 137 -1.72 -3.97 -2.09
CA SER A 137 -2.21 -5.25 -1.62
C SER A 137 -1.16 -5.82 -0.67
N ILE A 138 -1.58 -6.23 0.52
CA ILE A 138 -0.72 -6.82 1.54
C ILE A 138 -1.37 -8.12 1.99
N ALA A 139 -0.60 -9.21 1.98
CA ALA A 139 -1.12 -10.54 2.33
C ALA A 139 -2.35 -10.88 1.50
N ASP A 140 -2.35 -10.46 0.23
CA ASP A 140 -3.45 -10.65 -0.73
C ASP A 140 -4.75 -9.97 -0.34
N GLU A 141 -4.69 -9.03 0.60
CA GLU A 141 -5.84 -8.21 0.98
C GLU A 141 -5.68 -6.79 0.46
N MET A 142 -6.77 -6.17 0.09
CA MET A 142 -6.80 -4.79 -0.36
C MET A 142 -7.88 -4.07 0.44
N HIS A 143 -7.58 -2.84 0.83
CA HIS A 143 -8.55 -1.99 1.52
C HIS A 143 -8.70 -0.68 0.76
N GLU A 144 -9.88 -0.11 0.79
CA GLU A 144 -10.15 1.08 0.01
C GLU A 144 -9.37 2.31 0.47
N ASP A 145 -8.81 2.29 1.67
CA ASP A 145 -7.98 3.38 2.16
C ASP A 145 -6.48 3.12 1.96
N TRP A 146 -6.11 1.99 1.38
CA TRP A 146 -4.70 1.69 1.10
C TRP A 146 -4.35 2.16 -0.32
N LEU A 147 -4.49 3.45 -0.54
CA LEU A 147 -4.23 4.00 -1.85
C LEU A 147 -3.66 5.40 -1.79
N ALA A 148 -3.03 5.82 -2.87
CA ALA A 148 -2.59 7.19 -3.08
C ALA A 148 -2.91 7.58 -4.51
N GLY A 149 -3.61 8.69 -4.68
CA GLY A 149 -4.08 9.13 -5.99
C GLY A 149 -3.43 10.41 -6.46
N PHE A 150 -3.40 10.60 -7.77
CA PHE A 150 -2.93 11.83 -8.38
C PHE A 150 -3.60 12.03 -9.73
N THR A 151 -3.57 13.26 -10.20
CA THR A 151 -4.12 13.63 -11.51
C THR A 151 -2.97 14.03 -12.42
N VAL A 152 -3.01 13.59 -13.66
CA VAL A 152 -1.99 13.96 -14.65
C VAL A 152 -2.38 15.28 -15.29
N THR A 153 -1.46 16.23 -15.25
CA THR A 153 -1.68 17.56 -15.81
C THR A 153 -0.79 17.76 -17.02
N ASP A 154 -1.07 18.83 -17.75
CA ASP A 154 -0.25 19.19 -18.89
C ASP A 154 1.12 19.65 -18.36
N ALA A 155 2.19 19.17 -18.99
CA ALA A 155 3.55 19.53 -18.61
C ALA A 155 3.83 21.01 -18.76
N ALA A 156 3.08 21.69 -19.59
CA ALA A 156 3.24 23.11 -19.81
C ALA A 156 2.55 23.96 -18.75
N GLY A 157 1.77 23.33 -17.91
CA GLY A 157 0.98 24.04 -16.88
C GLY A 157 1.79 24.48 -15.68
#